data_a3ebcec70865e4c6575b35445f235342
#
_entry.id   a3ebcec70865e4c6575b35445f235342
#
_cell.length_a   1.000
_cell.length_b   1.000
_cell.length_c   1.000
_cell.angle_alpha   90.00
_cell.angle_beta   90.00
_cell.angle_gamma   90.00
#
_symmetry.space_group_name_H-M   'P 1'
#
loop_
_entity.id
_entity.type
_entity.pdbx_description
1 polymer ?
#
loop_
_entity_poly.entity_id
_entity_poly.type
_entity_poly.pdbx_seq_one_letter_code
_entity_poly.pdbx_strand_id
1 'polypeptide(L)'
;MKKQDFLFIFVLVIIFLPFFVSESIYNWYKSFNAAHGMVMSFVKFGILATLGEMLGLRISAGVYNRKGFGVLPRAVVCGLLGMGINAAMIIFSKGVPQFMEYMGMANAAAIINGEFCLDKLWIALAISVAMNTIFAPVFMTFHKITDTHILDCGGSPRSLLTPIPMTRIITHLNWDAQWNFVFKKT
;
A
#
# COMPACT_ATOMS: atom_id res chain seq x y z
N MET A 1 22.24 18.51 0.59
CA MET A 1 20.77 18.52 0.87
C MET A 1 20.22 19.88 0.45
N LYS A 2 19.05 19.92 -0.24
CA LYS A 2 18.37 21.17 -0.61
C LYS A 2 17.42 21.58 0.53
N LYS A 3 16.99 22.84 0.58
CA LYS A 3 15.99 23.32 1.57
C LYS A 3 14.72 22.45 1.60
N GLN A 4 14.32 21.90 0.45
CA GLN A 4 13.17 21.03 0.34
C GLN A 4 13.36 19.67 1.06
N ASP A 5 14.59 19.16 1.19
CA ASP A 5 14.88 17.92 1.89
C ASP A 5 14.67 18.08 3.39
N PHE A 6 15.08 19.25 3.93
CA PHE A 6 14.82 19.60 5.33
C PHE A 6 13.33 19.74 5.62
N LEU A 7 12.59 20.40 4.72
CA LEU A 7 11.13 20.53 4.87
C LEU A 7 10.45 19.17 4.86
N PHE A 8 10.84 18.26 3.95
CA PHE A 8 10.29 16.91 3.88
C PHE A 8 10.55 16.11 5.16
N ILE A 9 11.79 16.14 5.67
CA ILE A 9 12.15 15.50 6.93
C ILE A 9 11.35 16.11 8.10
N PHE A 10 11.20 17.43 8.13
CA PHE A 10 10.43 18.12 9.16
C PHE A 10 8.96 17.68 9.16
N VAL A 11 8.34 17.53 7.98
CA VAL A 11 6.98 17.00 7.86
C VAL A 11 6.90 15.57 8.39
N LEU A 12 7.87 14.70 8.07
CA LEU A 12 7.92 13.34 8.62
C LEU A 12 8.03 13.36 10.15
N VAL A 13 8.90 14.21 10.70
CA VAL A 13 9.04 14.35 12.15
C VAL A 13 7.73 14.79 12.80
N ILE A 14 7.04 15.78 12.26
CA ILE A 14 5.73 16.23 12.78
C ILE A 14 4.69 15.11 12.78
N ILE A 15 4.68 14.27 11.74
CA ILE A 15 3.73 13.16 11.64
C ILE A 15 4.02 12.07 12.67
N PHE A 16 5.29 11.71 12.85
CA PHE A 16 5.65 10.55 13.65
C PHE A 16 5.99 10.88 15.11
N LEU A 17 6.58 12.05 15.39
CA LEU A 17 7.02 12.43 16.72
C LEU A 17 5.91 12.33 17.79
N PRO A 18 4.65 12.74 17.55
CA PRO A 18 3.61 12.64 18.56
C PRO A 18 3.37 11.23 19.09
N PHE A 19 3.57 10.20 18.26
CA PHE A 19 3.40 8.79 18.65
C PHE A 19 4.49 8.28 19.58
N PHE A 20 5.68 8.94 19.58
CA PHE A 20 6.79 8.58 20.46
C PHE A 20 6.81 9.40 21.76
N VAL A 21 6.28 10.64 21.72
CA VAL A 21 6.33 11.56 22.86
C VAL A 21 5.08 11.48 23.72
N SER A 22 3.93 11.15 23.16
CA SER A 22 2.65 11.13 23.87
C SER A 22 2.03 9.74 23.88
N GLU A 23 2.06 9.11 25.05
CA GLU A 23 1.41 7.81 25.30
C GLU A 23 -0.11 7.88 25.05
N SER A 24 -0.74 9.01 25.35
CA SER A 24 -2.17 9.24 25.11
C SER A 24 -2.51 9.18 23.61
N ILE A 25 -1.70 9.84 22.76
CA ILE A 25 -1.88 9.82 21.30
C ILE A 25 -1.65 8.40 20.76
N TYR A 26 -0.63 7.71 21.25
CA TYR A 26 -0.34 6.35 20.85
C TYR A 26 -1.48 5.39 21.23
N ASN A 27 -2.01 5.48 22.45
CA ASN A 27 -3.13 4.64 22.91
C ASN A 27 -4.42 4.96 22.16
N TRP A 28 -4.71 6.22 21.90
CA TRP A 28 -5.85 6.63 21.05
C TRP A 28 -5.72 6.02 19.65
N TYR A 29 -4.54 6.14 19.03
CA TYR A 29 -4.27 5.55 17.71
C TYR A 29 -4.51 4.03 17.71
N LYS A 30 -4.01 3.30 18.72
CA LYS A 30 -4.21 1.85 18.83
C LYS A 30 -5.70 1.50 18.91
N SER A 31 -6.43 2.17 19.78
CA SER A 31 -7.86 1.95 19.98
C SER A 31 -8.67 2.25 18.72
N PHE A 32 -8.39 3.38 18.08
CA PHE A 32 -9.04 3.77 16.84
C PHE A 32 -8.70 2.82 15.69
N ASN A 33 -7.44 2.40 15.56
CA ASN A 33 -7.04 1.44 14.54
C ASN A 33 -7.69 0.06 14.73
N ALA A 34 -7.90 -0.36 15.98
CA ALA A 34 -8.59 -1.61 16.29
C ALA A 34 -10.10 -1.53 15.96
N ALA A 35 -10.74 -0.41 16.27
CA ALA A 35 -12.16 -0.21 16.02
C ALA A 35 -12.50 0.10 14.56
N HIS A 36 -11.63 0.85 13.86
CA HIS A 36 -11.87 1.41 12.52
C HIS A 36 -10.72 1.12 11.55
N GLY A 37 -10.26 -0.14 11.48
CA GLY A 37 -9.08 -0.54 10.71
C GLY A 37 -9.11 -0.13 9.23
N MET A 38 -10.28 -0.17 8.58
CA MET A 38 -10.42 0.26 7.17
C MET A 38 -10.21 1.77 7.01
N VAL A 39 -10.83 2.58 7.88
CA VAL A 39 -10.66 4.04 7.85
C VAL A 39 -9.21 4.41 8.15
N MET A 40 -8.62 3.76 9.14
CA MET A 40 -7.22 3.99 9.49
C MET A 40 -6.27 3.56 8.36
N SER A 41 -6.58 2.49 7.63
CA SER A 41 -5.81 2.08 6.45
C SER A 41 -5.89 3.13 5.34
N PHE A 42 -7.08 3.69 5.09
CA PHE A 42 -7.23 4.80 4.15
C PHE A 42 -6.32 5.98 4.52
N VAL A 43 -6.36 6.42 5.79
CA VAL A 43 -5.56 7.56 6.26
C VAL A 43 -4.06 7.26 6.18
N LYS A 44 -3.63 6.10 6.71
CA LYS A 44 -2.21 5.71 6.70
C LYS A 44 -1.65 5.64 5.29
N PHE A 45 -2.31 4.91 4.41
CA PHE A 45 -1.81 4.76 3.04
C PHE A 45 -1.96 6.05 2.23
N GLY A 46 -3.03 6.81 2.43
CA GLY A 46 -3.19 8.12 1.80
C GLY A 46 -2.04 9.08 2.11
N ILE A 47 -1.56 9.07 3.34
CA ILE A 47 -0.42 9.90 3.75
C ILE A 47 0.91 9.25 3.36
N LEU A 48 1.17 8.03 3.86
CA LEU A 48 2.51 7.43 3.78
C LEU A 48 2.90 7.00 2.37
N ALA A 49 1.97 6.42 1.60
CA ALA A 49 2.25 6.03 0.22
C ALA A 49 2.47 7.27 -0.66
N THR A 50 1.67 8.33 -0.48
CA THR A 50 1.87 9.58 -1.22
C THR A 50 3.21 10.24 -0.88
N LEU A 51 3.62 10.25 0.39
CA LEU A 51 4.95 10.72 0.79
C LEU A 51 6.05 9.84 0.17
N GLY A 52 5.84 8.52 0.11
CA GLY A 52 6.74 7.59 -0.57
C GLY A 52 6.88 7.88 -2.07
N GLU A 53 5.78 8.17 -2.77
CA GLU A 53 5.81 8.56 -4.18
C GLU A 53 6.52 9.91 -4.40
N MET A 54 6.28 10.90 -3.52
CA MET A 54 7.00 12.18 -3.54
C MET A 54 8.50 11.98 -3.33
N LEU A 55 8.89 11.08 -2.42
CA LEU A 55 10.30 10.72 -2.20
C LEU A 55 10.89 10.01 -3.42
N GLY A 56 10.16 9.07 -4.03
CA GLY A 56 10.55 8.43 -5.28
C GLY A 56 10.76 9.43 -6.42
N LEU A 57 9.88 10.43 -6.54
CA LEU A 57 10.04 11.53 -7.49
C LEU A 57 11.28 12.39 -7.17
N ARG A 58 11.57 12.60 -5.89
CA ARG A 58 12.78 13.32 -5.45
C ARG A 58 14.05 12.58 -5.84
N ILE A 59 14.06 11.26 -5.68
CA ILE A 59 15.21 10.41 -6.04
C ILE A 59 15.40 10.37 -7.56
N SER A 60 14.33 10.21 -8.33
CA SER A 60 14.38 10.02 -9.77
C SER A 60 14.50 11.33 -10.57
N ALA A 61 13.83 12.41 -10.13
CA ALA A 61 13.74 13.66 -10.87
C ALA A 61 14.26 14.89 -10.09
N GLY A 62 14.75 14.72 -8.87
CA GLY A 62 15.32 15.80 -8.07
C GLY A 62 14.32 16.79 -7.46
N VAL A 63 13.01 16.51 -7.51
CA VAL A 63 11.93 17.36 -7.00
C VAL A 63 10.88 16.53 -6.26
N TYR A 64 10.25 17.07 -5.21
CA TYR A 64 9.19 16.39 -4.47
C TYR A 64 7.81 16.50 -5.12
N ASN A 65 7.63 17.47 -6.00
CA ASN A 65 6.39 17.68 -6.74
C ASN A 65 6.71 18.32 -8.09
N ARG A 66 5.89 18.05 -9.10
CA ARG A 66 5.96 18.67 -10.43
C ARG A 66 4.56 18.84 -11.02
N LYS A 67 4.45 19.70 -12.03
CA LYS A 67 3.19 19.87 -12.77
C LYS A 67 2.69 18.49 -13.29
N GLY A 68 1.45 18.20 -13.03
CA GLY A 68 0.84 16.92 -13.41
C GLY A 68 1.02 15.77 -12.40
N PHE A 69 1.80 15.93 -11.33
CA PHE A 69 1.99 14.87 -10.36
C PHE A 69 0.72 14.53 -9.56
N GLY A 70 -0.05 15.55 -9.15
CA GLY A 70 -1.36 15.35 -8.52
C GLY A 70 -1.30 14.77 -7.10
N VAL A 71 -0.69 15.46 -6.15
CA VAL A 71 -0.55 15.00 -4.75
C VAL A 71 -1.90 14.63 -4.13
N LEU A 72 -2.92 15.49 -4.28
CA LEU A 72 -4.23 15.25 -3.67
C LEU A 72 -4.96 14.02 -4.27
N PRO A 73 -5.14 13.90 -5.60
CA PRO A 73 -5.77 12.70 -6.16
C PRO A 73 -4.97 11.43 -5.85
N ARG A 74 -3.63 11.48 -5.81
CA ARG A 74 -2.80 10.37 -5.37
C ARG A 74 -3.09 9.97 -3.93
N ALA A 75 -3.18 10.91 -3.01
CA ALA A 75 -3.47 10.64 -1.62
C ALA A 75 -4.82 9.90 -1.44
N VAL A 76 -5.85 10.32 -2.18
CA VAL A 76 -7.15 9.67 -2.17
C VAL A 76 -7.07 8.26 -2.75
N VAL A 77 -6.44 8.10 -3.92
CA VAL A 77 -6.28 6.80 -4.57
C VAL A 77 -5.43 5.86 -3.72
N CYS A 78 -4.29 6.32 -3.20
CA CYS A 78 -3.44 5.52 -2.29
C CYS A 78 -4.22 5.10 -1.04
N GLY A 79 -5.09 5.98 -0.50
CA GLY A 79 -5.96 5.64 0.62
C GLY A 79 -6.93 4.51 0.27
N LEU A 80 -7.61 4.59 -0.88
CA LEU A 80 -8.52 3.54 -1.36
C LEU A 80 -7.78 2.22 -1.62
N LEU A 81 -6.62 2.28 -2.24
CA LEU A 81 -5.76 1.12 -2.45
C LEU A 81 -5.29 0.51 -1.12
N GLY A 82 -4.99 1.35 -0.12
CA GLY A 82 -4.65 0.91 1.23
C GLY A 82 -5.77 0.16 1.94
N MET A 83 -7.02 0.55 1.71
CA MET A 83 -8.18 -0.23 2.17
C MET A 83 -8.20 -1.62 1.49
N GLY A 84 -7.89 -1.69 0.19
CA GLY A 84 -7.76 -2.95 -0.55
C GLY A 84 -6.67 -3.86 0.03
N ILE A 85 -5.50 -3.30 0.37
CA ILE A 85 -4.42 -4.06 1.05
C ILE A 85 -4.90 -4.60 2.40
N ASN A 86 -5.58 -3.78 3.20
CA ASN A 86 -6.09 -4.22 4.50
C ASN A 86 -7.11 -5.35 4.35
N ALA A 87 -8.04 -5.23 3.41
CA ALA A 87 -9.01 -6.28 3.11
C ALA A 87 -8.31 -7.58 2.67
N ALA A 88 -7.34 -7.50 1.77
CA ALA A 88 -6.55 -8.65 1.32
C ALA A 88 -5.80 -9.29 2.49
N MET A 89 -5.14 -8.50 3.35
CA MET A 89 -4.47 -9.02 4.55
C MET A 89 -5.42 -9.79 5.45
N ILE A 90 -6.64 -9.31 5.66
CA ILE A 90 -7.66 -10.01 6.47
C ILE A 90 -8.08 -11.33 5.80
N ILE A 91 -8.32 -11.31 4.48
CA ILE A 91 -8.74 -12.49 3.72
C ILE A 91 -7.65 -13.55 3.71
N PHE A 92 -6.43 -13.19 3.33
CA PHE A 92 -5.34 -14.16 3.20
C PHE A 92 -4.83 -14.66 4.55
N SER A 93 -4.78 -13.81 5.58
CA SER A 93 -4.35 -14.24 6.92
C SER A 93 -5.30 -15.24 7.57
N LYS A 94 -6.56 -15.29 7.15
CA LYS A 94 -7.56 -16.28 7.62
C LYS A 94 -7.73 -17.41 6.61
N GLY A 95 -7.83 -17.09 5.33
CA GLY A 95 -8.13 -18.08 4.29
C GLY A 95 -6.97 -19.04 4.00
N VAL A 96 -5.73 -18.57 4.01
CA VAL A 96 -4.57 -19.45 3.73
C VAL A 96 -4.37 -20.51 4.79
N PRO A 97 -4.44 -20.24 6.11
CA PRO A 97 -4.38 -21.31 7.11
C PRO A 97 -5.49 -22.34 6.95
N GLN A 98 -6.72 -21.90 6.68
CA GLN A 98 -7.84 -22.83 6.41
C GLN A 98 -7.61 -23.67 5.15
N PHE A 99 -7.05 -23.07 4.10
CA PHE A 99 -6.66 -23.80 2.89
C PHE A 99 -5.55 -24.84 3.19
N MET A 100 -4.59 -24.51 4.04
CA MET A 100 -3.55 -25.48 4.47
C MET A 100 -4.15 -26.61 5.30
N GLU A 101 -5.17 -26.36 6.12
CA GLU A 101 -5.93 -27.42 6.81
C GLU A 101 -6.63 -28.35 5.80
N TYR A 102 -7.27 -27.79 4.79
CA TYR A 102 -7.87 -28.56 3.70
C TYR A 102 -6.84 -29.43 2.97
N MET A 103 -5.59 -28.94 2.83
CA MET A 103 -4.47 -29.70 2.24
C MET A 103 -3.84 -30.72 3.18
N GLY A 104 -4.33 -30.86 4.42
CA GLY A 104 -3.89 -31.88 5.38
C GLY A 104 -2.99 -31.40 6.53
N MET A 105 -2.72 -30.10 6.63
CA MET A 105 -1.99 -29.54 7.77
C MET A 105 -2.95 -29.29 8.94
N ALA A 106 -2.99 -30.21 9.90
CA ALA A 106 -3.92 -30.11 11.03
C ALA A 106 -3.70 -28.85 11.87
N ASN A 107 -4.79 -28.19 12.25
CA ASN A 107 -4.81 -27.04 13.18
C ASN A 107 -4.02 -25.79 12.71
N ALA A 108 -3.82 -25.59 11.41
CA ALA A 108 -3.04 -24.45 10.90
C ALA A 108 -3.63 -23.09 11.33
N ALA A 109 -4.96 -22.96 11.39
CA ALA A 109 -5.64 -21.76 11.85
C ALA A 109 -5.42 -21.48 13.36
N ALA A 110 -5.24 -22.50 14.17
CA ALA A 110 -4.88 -22.36 15.58
C ALA A 110 -3.39 -22.05 15.75
N ILE A 111 -2.53 -22.75 15.00
CA ILE A 111 -1.07 -22.60 15.06
C ILE A 111 -0.65 -21.17 14.70
N ILE A 112 -1.22 -20.55 13.68
CA ILE A 112 -0.85 -19.18 13.28
C ILE A 112 -1.12 -18.15 14.39
N ASN A 113 -2.09 -18.39 15.26
CA ASN A 113 -2.43 -17.52 16.37
C ASN A 113 -1.75 -17.92 17.70
N GLY A 114 -1.05 -19.09 17.74
CA GLY A 114 -0.39 -19.62 18.91
C GLY A 114 1.03 -19.08 19.14
N GLU A 115 1.79 -19.75 19.97
CA GLU A 115 3.20 -19.48 20.21
C GLU A 115 4.06 -19.75 18.98
N PHE A 116 5.30 -19.24 18.99
CA PHE A 116 6.23 -19.43 17.87
C PHE A 116 6.65 -20.90 17.75
N CYS A 117 6.49 -21.47 16.55
CA CYS A 117 6.98 -22.79 16.17
C CYS A 117 7.31 -22.79 14.65
N LEU A 118 7.98 -23.85 14.17
CA LEU A 118 8.32 -23.97 12.75
C LEU A 118 7.09 -24.01 11.84
N ASP A 119 6.03 -24.70 12.27
CA ASP A 119 4.78 -24.74 11.49
C ASP A 119 4.15 -23.36 11.33
N LYS A 120 4.21 -22.52 12.37
CA LYS A 120 3.78 -21.11 12.29
C LYS A 120 4.58 -20.33 11.25
N LEU A 121 5.88 -20.58 11.14
CA LEU A 121 6.73 -19.96 10.13
C LEU A 121 6.31 -20.38 8.71
N TRP A 122 6.02 -21.67 8.50
CA TRP A 122 5.53 -22.17 7.21
C TRP A 122 4.17 -21.58 6.83
N ILE A 123 3.25 -21.47 7.78
CA ILE A 123 1.95 -20.84 7.53
C ILE A 123 2.12 -19.36 7.21
N ALA A 124 2.96 -18.64 7.95
CA ALA A 124 3.23 -17.22 7.67
C ALA A 124 3.88 -17.02 6.29
N LEU A 125 4.80 -17.92 5.90
CA LEU A 125 5.39 -17.92 4.57
C LEU A 125 4.33 -18.18 3.48
N ALA A 126 3.44 -19.14 3.68
CA ALA A 126 2.36 -19.42 2.74
C ALA A 126 1.41 -18.23 2.57
N ILE A 127 1.05 -17.52 3.67
CA ILE A 127 0.28 -16.27 3.60
C ILE A 127 1.02 -15.23 2.76
N SER A 128 2.31 -15.05 3.03
CA SER A 128 3.14 -14.09 2.30
C SER A 128 3.24 -14.42 0.81
N VAL A 129 3.49 -15.69 0.48
CA VAL A 129 3.55 -16.16 -0.92
C VAL A 129 2.21 -15.93 -1.61
N ALA A 130 1.09 -16.31 -1.00
CA ALA A 130 -0.24 -16.11 -1.58
C ALA A 130 -0.55 -14.63 -1.82
N MET A 131 -0.25 -13.76 -0.85
CA MET A 131 -0.41 -12.31 -1.01
C MET A 131 0.41 -11.77 -2.19
N ASN A 132 1.67 -12.17 -2.30
CA ASN A 132 2.58 -11.62 -3.30
C ASN A 132 2.37 -12.22 -4.70
N THR A 133 1.85 -13.44 -4.81
CA THR A 133 1.60 -14.09 -6.10
C THR A 133 0.20 -13.82 -6.66
N ILE A 134 -0.81 -13.71 -5.80
CA ILE A 134 -2.21 -13.56 -6.21
C ILE A 134 -2.63 -12.09 -6.16
N PHE A 135 -2.44 -11.42 -5.02
CA PHE A 135 -2.94 -10.07 -4.82
C PHE A 135 -2.01 -8.99 -5.37
N ALA A 136 -0.70 -9.07 -5.12
CA ALA A 136 0.21 -7.99 -5.46
C ALA A 136 0.27 -7.66 -6.97
N PRO A 137 0.27 -8.61 -7.92
CA PRO A 137 0.27 -8.29 -9.35
C PRO A 137 -0.99 -7.52 -9.78
N VAL A 138 -2.15 -7.92 -9.29
CA VAL A 138 -3.43 -7.25 -9.56
C VAL A 138 -3.41 -5.84 -8.95
N PHE A 139 -3.01 -5.74 -7.69
CA PHE A 139 -2.89 -4.47 -6.98
C PHE A 139 -1.95 -3.48 -7.68
N MET A 140 -0.75 -3.92 -8.07
CA MET A 140 0.23 -3.09 -8.77
C MET A 140 -0.27 -2.64 -10.13
N THR A 141 -1.04 -3.47 -10.82
CA THR A 141 -1.70 -3.10 -12.09
C THR A 141 -2.73 -1.99 -11.87
N PHE A 142 -3.60 -2.12 -10.88
CA PHE A 142 -4.56 -1.07 -10.52
C PHE A 142 -3.88 0.22 -10.11
N HIS A 143 -2.83 0.13 -9.29
CA HIS A 143 -2.03 1.29 -8.90
C HIS A 143 -1.45 2.00 -10.14
N LYS A 144 -0.90 1.25 -11.09
CA LYS A 144 -0.33 1.81 -12.31
C LYS A 144 -1.38 2.46 -13.21
N ILE A 145 -2.57 1.84 -13.32
CA ILE A 145 -3.69 2.38 -14.10
C ILE A 145 -4.15 3.72 -13.53
N THR A 146 -4.38 3.77 -12.22
CA THR A 146 -4.83 4.99 -11.53
C THR A 146 -3.78 6.10 -11.59
N ASP A 147 -2.51 5.74 -11.46
CA ASP A 147 -1.38 6.66 -11.57
C ASP A 147 -1.29 7.29 -12.95
N THR A 148 -1.40 6.48 -14.00
CA THR A 148 -1.42 6.94 -15.39
C THR A 148 -2.61 7.85 -15.66
N HIS A 149 -3.80 7.51 -15.16
CA HIS A 149 -4.99 8.32 -15.29
C HIS A 149 -4.83 9.71 -14.63
N ILE A 150 -4.26 9.78 -13.42
CA ILE A 150 -3.99 11.05 -12.74
C ILE A 150 -3.04 11.91 -13.56
N LEU A 151 -1.98 11.31 -14.12
CA LEU A 151 -1.02 12.01 -14.98
C LEU A 151 -1.68 12.53 -16.26
N ASP A 152 -2.49 11.70 -16.92
CA ASP A 152 -3.24 12.08 -18.14
C ASP A 152 -4.22 13.23 -17.89
N CYS A 153 -4.79 13.33 -16.68
CA CYS A 153 -5.63 14.43 -16.24
C CYS A 153 -4.82 15.64 -15.72
N GLY A 154 -3.52 15.68 -15.94
CA GLY A 154 -2.65 16.78 -15.51
C GLY A 154 -2.53 16.94 -13.99
N GLY A 155 -2.77 15.86 -13.22
CA GLY A 155 -2.71 15.87 -11.75
C GLY A 155 -3.86 16.63 -11.08
N SER A 156 -4.90 16.95 -11.83
CA SER A 156 -6.07 17.69 -11.31
C SER A 156 -6.91 16.83 -10.38
N PRO A 157 -7.49 17.39 -9.29
CA PRO A 157 -8.48 16.67 -8.47
C PRO A 157 -9.70 16.17 -9.26
N ARG A 158 -10.00 16.75 -10.41
CA ARG A 158 -11.07 16.28 -11.32
C ARG A 158 -10.82 14.86 -11.82
N SER A 159 -9.58 14.38 -11.81
CA SER A 159 -9.25 12.98 -12.15
C SER A 159 -10.02 11.97 -11.31
N LEU A 160 -10.37 12.30 -10.07
CA LEU A 160 -11.16 11.43 -9.20
C LEU A 160 -12.62 11.25 -9.68
N LEU A 161 -13.12 12.18 -10.48
CA LEU A 161 -14.50 12.18 -11.00
C LEU A 161 -14.56 11.84 -12.50
N THR A 162 -13.42 11.78 -13.16
CA THR A 162 -13.33 11.46 -14.58
C THR A 162 -13.28 9.94 -14.76
N PRO A 163 -14.09 9.35 -15.66
CA PRO A 163 -14.01 7.92 -15.94
C PRO A 163 -12.62 7.50 -16.42
N ILE A 164 -12.11 6.42 -15.86
CA ILE A 164 -10.80 5.87 -16.24
C ILE A 164 -10.94 5.17 -17.61
N PRO A 165 -10.18 5.57 -18.64
CA PRO A 165 -10.21 4.91 -19.95
C PRO A 165 -9.42 3.60 -19.91
N MET A 166 -9.96 2.59 -19.20
CA MET A 166 -9.29 1.31 -18.88
C MET A 166 -8.66 0.65 -20.10
N THR A 167 -9.43 0.49 -21.19
CA THR A 167 -8.95 -0.16 -22.41
C THR A 167 -7.71 0.56 -22.97
N ARG A 168 -7.78 1.89 -23.09
CA ARG A 168 -6.65 2.69 -23.59
C ARG A 168 -5.42 2.54 -22.72
N ILE A 169 -5.58 2.63 -21.40
CA ILE A 169 -4.44 2.55 -20.47
C ILE A 169 -3.84 1.15 -20.49
N ILE A 170 -4.65 0.10 -20.42
CA ILE A 170 -4.19 -1.29 -20.39
C ILE A 170 -3.44 -1.65 -21.67
N THR A 171 -3.92 -1.24 -22.86
CA THR A 171 -3.25 -1.53 -24.13
C THR A 171 -1.92 -0.80 -24.31
N HIS A 172 -1.73 0.34 -23.63
CA HIS A 172 -0.50 1.14 -23.70
C HIS A 172 0.46 0.90 -22.52
N LEU A 173 0.08 0.05 -21.53
CA LEU A 173 1.00 -0.33 -20.45
C LEU A 173 2.17 -1.14 -21.01
N ASN A 174 3.38 -0.76 -20.58
CA ASN A 174 4.55 -1.56 -20.85
C ASN A 174 4.54 -2.79 -19.93
N TRP A 175 3.93 -3.86 -20.38
CA TRP A 175 3.76 -5.10 -19.63
C TRP A 175 5.10 -5.78 -19.33
N ASP A 176 6.10 -5.66 -20.23
CA ASP A 176 7.43 -6.20 -19.98
C ASP A 176 8.13 -5.50 -18.82
N ALA A 177 8.02 -4.16 -18.75
CA ALA A 177 8.55 -3.42 -17.62
C ALA A 177 7.82 -3.74 -16.32
N GLN A 178 6.49 -3.89 -16.37
CA GLN A 178 5.66 -4.28 -15.21
C GLN A 178 6.02 -5.67 -14.72
N TRP A 179 6.15 -6.63 -15.63
CA TRP A 179 6.54 -8.01 -15.33
C TRP A 179 7.96 -8.10 -14.77
N ASN A 180 8.90 -7.39 -15.36
CA ASN A 180 10.27 -7.34 -14.89
C ASN A 180 10.41 -6.69 -13.51
N PHE A 181 9.58 -5.69 -13.20
CA PHE A 181 9.54 -5.09 -11.87
C PHE A 181 9.08 -6.09 -10.82
N VAL A 182 8.04 -6.88 -11.11
CA VAL A 182 7.48 -7.86 -10.16
C VAL A 182 8.38 -9.08 -9.99
N PHE A 183 9.05 -9.57 -11.05
CA PHE A 183 9.73 -10.87 -11.03
C PHE A 183 11.26 -10.84 -11.25
N LYS A 184 11.83 -9.75 -11.74
CA LYS A 184 13.27 -9.68 -12.05
C LYS A 184 14.05 -8.64 -11.26
N LYS A 185 13.43 -7.75 -10.54
CA LYS A 185 14.10 -6.69 -9.76
C LYS A 185 13.91 -6.84 -8.25
N THR A 186 13.50 -7.99 -7.79
CA THR A 186 13.52 -8.35 -6.37
C THR A 186 14.81 -9.07 -6.00
#